data_49e84781d04c9653f1684122b877c7e7
#
_entry.id   49e84781d04c9653f1684122b877c7e7
#
_cell.length_a   1.000
_cell.length_b   1.000
_cell.length_c   1.000
_cell.angle_alpha   90.00
_cell.angle_beta   90.00
_cell.angle_gamma   90.00
#
_symmetry.space_group_name_H-M   'P 1'
#
loop_
_entity.id
_entity.type
_entity.pdbx_description
1 polymer ?
#
loop_
_entity_poly.entity_id
_entity_poly.type
_entity_poly.pdbx_seq_one_letter_code
_entity_poly.pdbx_strand_id
1 'polypeptide(L)'
;MSRTIEYQITEPAAGQKISGFLKGKGYSEQNLVNLKKDEKSIWLNGVCVHMNRFVEAGDVLRVTIREQDSSEQIRPVELAVQIVYEDDDLMVINKPAGMPIHPSRNNPDNSLGNALAWLYQKRGEPFVFRCINRLDRDTSGLTIVAKNMVSAAILGRMVQQKAQEGGIHREYLAIVDGILDEKDGMVSAPIARKESRNLERVVDFACGERAITHYHVVEEYGSASLVSLVLETGRTHQIRVHMKYLGHPLLGDFLYHPGYAANQVDRVEAGSGAQAGQESCDTAQLQAGSRHSIRRQALHASRLMFTHPMTGEALTFTAPLPDDMQELRRNLSGGAAARL
;
A
#
# COMPACT_ATOMS: atom_id res chain seq x y z
N MET A 1 11.10 -12.49 17.03
CA MET A 1 9.64 -12.54 17.27
C MET A 1 9.14 -13.97 17.10
N SER A 2 8.24 -14.44 17.96
CA SER A 2 7.67 -15.79 17.88
C SER A 2 6.16 -15.68 17.93
N ARG A 3 5.47 -16.30 16.96
CA ARG A 3 4.01 -16.38 16.90
C ARG A 3 3.57 -17.83 16.97
N THR A 4 2.79 -18.20 17.98
CA THR A 4 2.21 -19.55 18.09
C THR A 4 0.73 -19.50 17.73
N ILE A 5 0.32 -20.38 16.84
CA ILE A 5 -1.05 -20.52 16.36
C ILE A 5 -1.53 -21.91 16.74
N GLU A 6 -2.74 -21.98 17.27
CA GLU A 6 -3.38 -23.24 17.65
C GLU A 6 -4.60 -23.50 16.78
N TYR A 7 -4.70 -24.72 16.27
CA TYR A 7 -5.81 -25.18 15.44
C TYR A 7 -6.47 -26.37 16.10
N GLN A 8 -7.77 -26.27 16.36
CA GLN A 8 -8.61 -27.41 16.70
C GLN A 8 -8.97 -28.13 15.40
N ILE A 9 -8.61 -29.40 15.28
CA ILE A 9 -8.93 -30.22 14.11
C ILE A 9 -10.37 -30.68 14.16
N THR A 10 -11.14 -30.35 13.14
CA THR A 10 -12.54 -30.75 12.99
C THR A 10 -12.70 -31.90 11.99
N GLU A 11 -13.84 -32.58 11.99
CA GLU A 11 -14.16 -33.71 11.08
C GLU A 11 -13.77 -33.50 9.60
N PRO A 12 -14.07 -32.33 8.97
CA PRO A 12 -13.71 -32.09 7.56
C PRO A 12 -12.19 -32.09 7.29
N ALA A 13 -11.36 -31.91 8.34
CA ALA A 13 -9.92 -31.91 8.21
C ALA A 13 -9.25 -33.21 8.63
N ALA A 14 -10.02 -34.16 9.22
CA ALA A 14 -9.51 -35.46 9.65
C ALA A 14 -8.96 -36.27 8.47
N GLY A 15 -7.93 -37.06 8.72
CA GLY A 15 -7.28 -37.90 7.70
C GLY A 15 -6.38 -37.16 6.73
N GLN A 16 -6.18 -35.89 6.89
CA GLN A 16 -5.20 -35.11 6.10
C GLN A 16 -3.81 -35.15 6.75
N LYS A 17 -2.75 -34.97 5.94
CA LYS A 17 -1.43 -34.67 6.47
C LYS A 17 -1.42 -33.24 7.02
N ILE A 18 -0.67 -32.97 8.09
CA ILE A 18 -0.47 -31.63 8.64
C ILE A 18 -0.08 -30.62 7.55
N SER A 19 0.81 -31.02 6.61
CA SER A 19 1.19 -30.14 5.50
C SER A 19 0.02 -29.77 4.58
N GLY A 20 -0.90 -30.72 4.31
CA GLY A 20 -2.12 -30.46 3.52
C GLY A 20 -3.08 -29.53 4.25
N PHE A 21 -3.32 -29.79 5.53
CA PHE A 21 -4.14 -28.93 6.40
C PHE A 21 -3.62 -27.50 6.44
N LEU A 22 -2.30 -27.31 6.66
CA LEU A 22 -1.69 -25.98 6.70
C LEU A 22 -1.78 -25.25 5.35
N LYS A 23 -1.64 -25.95 4.22
CA LYS A 23 -1.91 -25.37 2.89
C LYS A 23 -3.35 -24.87 2.78
N GLY A 24 -4.32 -25.66 3.24
CA GLY A 24 -5.73 -25.28 3.31
C GLY A 24 -5.97 -24.05 4.19
N LYS A 25 -5.16 -23.86 5.25
CA LYS A 25 -5.16 -22.67 6.11
C LYS A 25 -4.39 -21.47 5.54
N GLY A 26 -3.82 -21.62 4.34
CA GLY A 26 -3.18 -20.50 3.67
C GLY A 26 -1.67 -20.42 3.76
N TYR A 27 -1.01 -21.39 4.34
CA TYR A 27 0.45 -21.45 4.34
C TYR A 27 0.98 -21.69 2.93
N SER A 28 1.98 -20.90 2.52
CA SER A 28 2.67 -21.11 1.25
C SER A 28 3.64 -22.29 1.32
N GLU A 29 4.05 -22.80 0.15
CA GLU A 29 5.12 -23.83 0.11
C GLU A 29 6.37 -23.37 0.84
N GLN A 30 6.76 -22.10 0.67
CA GLN A 30 7.92 -21.53 1.34
C GLN A 30 7.73 -21.47 2.87
N ASN A 31 6.52 -21.18 3.35
CA ASN A 31 6.21 -21.24 4.78
C ASN A 31 6.42 -22.64 5.32
N LEU A 32 5.95 -23.68 4.61
CA LEU A 32 6.13 -25.06 5.01
C LEU A 32 7.61 -25.48 5.00
N VAL A 33 8.37 -25.02 4.01
CA VAL A 33 9.84 -25.26 3.98
C VAL A 33 10.51 -24.61 5.17
N ASN A 34 10.16 -23.37 5.51
CA ASN A 34 10.75 -22.67 6.66
C ASN A 34 10.38 -23.35 8.00
N LEU A 35 9.12 -23.77 8.15
CA LEU A 35 8.68 -24.53 9.34
C LEU A 35 9.42 -25.85 9.50
N LYS A 36 9.78 -26.55 8.39
CA LYS A 36 10.57 -27.79 8.45
C LYS A 36 11.98 -27.60 8.98
N LYS A 37 12.57 -26.43 8.81
CA LYS A 37 13.93 -26.12 9.30
C LYS A 37 13.98 -25.99 10.82
N ASP A 38 12.85 -25.73 11.47
CA ASP A 38 12.72 -25.60 12.91
C ASP A 38 12.04 -26.86 13.47
N GLU A 39 12.81 -27.76 14.04
CA GLU A 39 12.34 -29.05 14.57
C GLU A 39 11.24 -28.90 15.64
N LYS A 40 11.14 -27.74 16.30
CA LYS A 40 10.16 -27.46 17.36
C LYS A 40 9.02 -26.56 16.87
N SER A 41 8.76 -26.52 15.57
CA SER A 41 7.73 -25.66 15.00
C SER A 41 6.32 -26.28 15.02
N ILE A 42 6.21 -27.63 15.03
CA ILE A 42 4.93 -28.36 14.87
C ILE A 42 4.71 -29.30 16.06
N TRP A 43 3.59 -29.12 16.74
CA TRP A 43 3.17 -29.92 17.89
C TRP A 43 1.75 -30.42 17.68
N LEU A 44 1.52 -31.70 17.90
CA LEU A 44 0.21 -32.34 17.85
C LEU A 44 -0.08 -32.96 19.22
N ASN A 45 -1.13 -32.51 19.89
CA ASN A 45 -1.51 -32.95 21.23
C ASN A 45 -0.36 -32.88 22.26
N GLY A 46 0.45 -31.80 22.17
CA GLY A 46 1.59 -31.59 23.04
C GLY A 46 2.86 -32.40 22.68
N VAL A 47 2.84 -33.18 21.60
CA VAL A 47 4.01 -33.93 21.11
C VAL A 47 4.55 -33.27 19.85
N CYS A 48 5.86 -33.09 19.77
CA CYS A 48 6.53 -32.57 18.57
C CYS A 48 6.49 -33.62 17.46
N VAL A 49 6.02 -33.21 16.25
CA VAL A 49 5.78 -34.12 15.14
C VAL A 49 6.27 -33.51 13.80
N HIS A 50 6.43 -34.39 12.80
CA HIS A 50 6.72 -33.96 11.43
C HIS A 50 5.44 -33.67 10.65
N MET A 51 5.50 -32.79 9.64
CA MET A 51 4.34 -32.36 8.82
C MET A 51 3.72 -33.46 7.93
N ASN A 52 4.36 -34.64 7.81
CA ASN A 52 3.81 -35.81 7.13
C ASN A 52 2.86 -36.63 8.01
N ARG A 53 2.75 -36.32 9.31
CA ARG A 53 1.78 -36.91 10.24
C ARG A 53 0.36 -36.55 9.80
N PHE A 54 -0.57 -37.52 9.94
CA PHE A 54 -1.97 -37.30 9.73
C PHE A 54 -2.63 -36.73 10.98
N VAL A 55 -3.65 -35.90 10.80
CA VAL A 55 -4.46 -35.33 11.89
C VAL A 55 -5.80 -36.05 11.98
N GLU A 56 -6.35 -36.17 13.20
CA GLU A 56 -7.66 -36.76 13.50
C GLU A 56 -8.59 -35.69 14.07
N ALA A 57 -9.89 -35.90 14.00
CA ALA A 57 -10.87 -35.02 14.64
C ALA A 57 -10.64 -34.97 16.14
N GLY A 58 -10.67 -33.77 16.72
CA GLY A 58 -10.36 -33.53 18.12
C GLY A 58 -8.90 -33.24 18.43
N ASP A 59 -7.98 -33.47 17.48
CA ASP A 59 -6.57 -33.10 17.65
C ASP A 59 -6.38 -31.59 17.85
N VAL A 60 -5.37 -31.22 18.64
CA VAL A 60 -4.89 -29.86 18.81
C VAL A 60 -3.55 -29.70 18.12
N LEU A 61 -3.53 -29.03 16.97
CA LEU A 61 -2.32 -28.72 16.23
C LEU A 61 -1.80 -27.34 16.60
N ARG A 62 -0.58 -27.27 17.17
CA ARG A 62 0.12 -26.02 17.48
C ARG A 62 1.27 -25.80 16.54
N VAL A 63 1.29 -24.63 15.90
CA VAL A 63 2.34 -24.19 14.96
C VAL A 63 3.02 -22.97 15.51
N THR A 64 4.34 -23.04 15.70
CA THR A 64 5.15 -21.91 16.14
C THR A 64 5.97 -21.36 14.97
N ILE A 65 5.69 -20.12 14.61
CA ILE A 65 6.43 -19.36 13.60
C ILE A 65 7.50 -18.54 14.32
N ARG A 66 8.76 -18.74 13.97
CA ARG A 66 9.87 -17.96 14.51
C ARG A 66 10.49 -17.13 13.39
N GLU A 67 10.46 -15.82 13.57
CA GLU A 67 11.21 -14.90 12.73
C GLU A 67 12.59 -14.71 13.35
N GLN A 68 13.59 -15.35 12.76
CA GLN A 68 14.98 -15.27 13.20
C GLN A 68 15.77 -14.25 12.37
N ASP A 69 15.35 -14.04 11.13
CA ASP A 69 15.97 -13.09 10.22
C ASP A 69 15.49 -11.66 10.49
N SER A 70 16.30 -10.69 10.12
CA SER A 70 15.96 -9.28 10.06
C SER A 70 16.24 -8.76 8.65
N SER A 71 15.55 -7.73 8.24
CA SER A 71 15.84 -7.01 6.98
C SER A 71 17.10 -6.16 7.17
N GLU A 72 18.27 -6.80 7.31
CA GLU A 72 19.57 -6.18 7.62
C GLU A 72 19.98 -5.07 6.65
N GLN A 73 19.45 -5.11 5.42
CA GLN A 73 19.70 -4.09 4.40
C GLN A 73 18.86 -2.81 4.60
N ILE A 74 17.89 -2.83 5.53
CA ILE A 74 17.05 -1.67 5.83
C ILE A 74 17.60 -0.98 7.08
N ARG A 75 18.26 0.16 6.88
CA ARG A 75 18.81 0.97 7.97
C ARG A 75 17.68 1.50 8.85
N PRO A 76 17.73 1.31 10.18
CA PRO A 76 16.79 1.91 11.12
C PRO A 76 16.94 3.44 11.14
N VAL A 77 15.83 4.15 10.95
CA VAL A 77 15.81 5.64 11.01
C VAL A 77 14.54 6.08 11.77
N GLU A 78 14.70 7.00 12.70
CA GLU A 78 13.58 7.58 13.45
C GLU A 78 12.76 8.49 12.54
N LEU A 79 11.62 7.98 12.08
CA LEU A 79 10.67 8.69 11.25
C LEU A 79 9.28 8.54 11.84
N ALA A 80 8.51 9.63 11.84
CA ALA A 80 7.14 9.62 12.33
C ALA A 80 6.23 8.83 11.39
N VAL A 81 5.53 7.82 11.93
CA VAL A 81 4.48 7.08 11.24
C VAL A 81 3.30 6.88 12.18
N GLN A 82 2.09 6.95 11.62
CA GLN A 82 0.86 6.72 12.38
C GLN A 82 0.43 5.26 12.22
N ILE A 83 0.56 4.48 13.29
CA ILE A 83 0.00 3.12 13.36
C ILE A 83 -1.48 3.26 13.72
N VAL A 84 -2.37 2.82 12.83
CA VAL A 84 -3.82 2.84 13.01
C VAL A 84 -4.30 1.60 13.75
N TYR A 85 -3.62 0.47 13.50
CA TYR A 85 -3.91 -0.82 14.13
C TYR A 85 -2.65 -1.66 14.19
N GLU A 86 -2.49 -2.42 15.25
CA GLU A 86 -1.43 -3.42 15.40
C GLU A 86 -1.91 -4.58 16.28
N ASP A 87 -1.63 -5.81 15.82
CA ASP A 87 -1.75 -7.03 16.60
C ASP A 87 -0.51 -7.93 16.43
N ASP A 88 -0.63 -9.23 16.72
CA ASP A 88 0.46 -10.19 16.55
C ASP A 88 0.77 -10.53 15.09
N ASP A 89 -0.15 -10.26 14.16
CA ASP A 89 -0.14 -10.77 12.80
C ASP A 89 0.08 -9.68 11.75
N LEU A 90 -0.40 -8.46 12.00
CA LEU A 90 -0.29 -7.35 11.04
C LEU A 90 -0.27 -5.97 11.72
N MET A 91 0.11 -4.96 10.95
CA MET A 91 -0.10 -3.54 11.23
C MET A 91 -0.87 -2.89 10.09
N VAL A 92 -1.73 -1.94 10.41
CA VAL A 92 -2.28 -0.98 9.44
C VAL A 92 -1.71 0.40 9.77
N ILE A 93 -1.11 1.03 8.78
CA ILE A 93 -0.37 2.29 8.93
C ILE A 93 -0.99 3.33 8.00
N ASN A 94 -1.23 4.53 8.53
CA ASN A 94 -1.52 5.71 7.73
C ASN A 94 -0.19 6.36 7.31
N LYS A 95 0.29 6.01 6.12
CA LYS A 95 1.57 6.47 5.58
C LYS A 95 1.48 7.95 5.20
N PRO A 96 2.40 8.82 5.63
CA PRO A 96 2.48 10.19 5.14
C PRO A 96 2.88 10.23 3.65
N ALA A 97 2.57 11.33 2.98
CA ALA A 97 3.15 11.64 1.67
C ALA A 97 4.65 11.93 1.78
N GLY A 98 5.40 11.82 0.68
CA GLY A 98 6.84 12.03 0.65
C GLY A 98 7.68 10.84 1.15
N MET A 99 7.04 9.78 1.65
CA MET A 99 7.69 8.59 2.19
C MET A 99 7.46 7.39 1.26
N PRO A 100 8.49 6.84 0.59
CA PRO A 100 8.38 5.59 -0.14
C PRO A 100 8.17 4.40 0.79
N ILE A 101 7.63 3.29 0.28
CA ILE A 101 7.44 2.05 1.05
C ILE A 101 8.80 1.40 1.37
N HIS A 102 9.66 1.23 0.38
CA HIS A 102 10.99 0.61 0.54
C HIS A 102 12.08 1.64 0.34
N PRO A 103 13.24 1.46 1.00
CA PRO A 103 14.43 2.25 0.67
C PRO A 103 14.81 2.04 -0.81
N SER A 104 15.39 3.05 -1.40
CA SER A 104 15.89 3.01 -2.77
C SER A 104 17.19 3.82 -2.86
N ARG A 105 17.91 3.70 -3.99
CA ARG A 105 19.16 4.42 -4.20
C ARG A 105 19.02 5.95 -3.95
N ASN A 106 17.88 6.53 -4.33
CA ASN A 106 17.62 7.96 -4.19
C ASN A 106 16.90 8.33 -2.87
N ASN A 107 16.45 7.33 -2.11
CA ASN A 107 15.78 7.49 -0.81
C ASN A 107 16.21 6.35 0.12
N PRO A 108 17.48 6.33 0.57
CA PRO A 108 18.01 5.23 1.37
C PRO A 108 17.47 5.22 2.80
N ASP A 109 17.15 6.38 3.35
CA ASP A 109 16.89 6.61 4.78
C ASP A 109 15.53 7.24 5.09
N ASN A 110 14.63 7.36 4.10
CA ASN A 110 13.32 8.02 4.26
C ASN A 110 12.16 7.13 3.80
N SER A 111 12.15 5.86 4.17
CA SER A 111 11.07 4.94 3.78
C SER A 111 10.29 4.43 4.98
N LEU A 112 9.09 3.89 4.73
CA LEU A 112 8.31 3.18 5.73
C LEU A 112 9.11 2.00 6.31
N GLY A 113 9.90 1.30 5.48
CA GLY A 113 10.79 0.24 5.94
C GLY A 113 11.81 0.72 6.97
N ASN A 114 12.44 1.91 6.76
CA ASN A 114 13.38 2.50 7.71
C ASN A 114 12.71 2.87 9.05
N ALA A 115 11.51 3.47 8.98
CA ALA A 115 10.73 3.84 10.18
C ALA A 115 10.38 2.61 11.03
N LEU A 116 9.92 1.53 10.38
CA LEU A 116 9.55 0.30 11.10
C LEU A 116 10.78 -0.47 11.59
N ALA A 117 11.89 -0.49 10.84
CA ALA A 117 13.13 -1.08 11.31
C ALA A 117 13.61 -0.40 12.61
N TRP A 118 13.51 0.94 12.71
CA TRP A 118 13.83 1.67 13.93
C TRP A 118 12.87 1.34 15.09
N LEU A 119 11.56 1.26 14.82
CA LEU A 119 10.55 0.89 15.81
C LEU A 119 10.85 -0.49 16.42
N TYR A 120 11.14 -1.49 15.59
CA TYR A 120 11.44 -2.84 16.03
C TYR A 120 12.80 -2.95 16.73
N GLN A 121 13.81 -2.21 16.25
CA GLN A 121 15.09 -2.10 16.96
C GLN A 121 14.90 -1.56 18.38
N LYS A 122 14.04 -0.53 18.55
CA LYS A 122 13.72 0.04 19.86
C LYS A 122 12.98 -0.92 20.77
N ARG A 123 12.18 -1.84 20.19
CA ARG A 123 11.48 -2.92 20.91
C ARG A 123 12.40 -4.11 21.24
N GLY A 124 13.59 -4.16 20.67
CA GLY A 124 14.52 -5.31 20.82
C GLY A 124 14.02 -6.56 20.08
N GLU A 125 13.22 -6.40 19.03
CA GLU A 125 12.59 -7.48 18.28
C GLU A 125 13.17 -7.60 16.86
N PRO A 126 13.36 -8.81 16.32
CA PRO A 126 13.71 -9.01 14.92
C PRO A 126 12.60 -8.53 14.02
N PHE A 127 12.96 -7.96 12.87
CA PHE A 127 12.01 -7.37 11.94
C PHE A 127 12.31 -7.74 10.49
N VAL A 128 11.34 -8.34 9.82
CA VAL A 128 11.33 -8.55 8.38
C VAL A 128 10.22 -7.71 7.75
N PHE A 129 10.59 -6.73 6.93
CA PHE A 129 9.64 -5.81 6.33
C PHE A 129 8.82 -6.46 5.21
N ARG A 130 7.51 -6.59 5.41
CA ARG A 130 6.56 -7.23 4.48
C ARG A 130 5.35 -6.33 4.25
N CYS A 131 5.50 -5.34 3.38
CA CYS A 131 4.39 -4.49 2.96
C CYS A 131 3.49 -5.23 1.97
N ILE A 132 2.19 -5.25 2.22
CA ILE A 132 1.20 -6.02 1.47
C ILE A 132 0.66 -5.23 0.27
N ASN A 133 0.24 -3.98 0.47
CA ASN A 133 -0.23 -3.09 -0.58
C ASN A 133 0.67 -1.86 -0.66
N ARG A 134 1.35 -1.71 -1.79
CA ARG A 134 2.28 -0.58 -1.98
C ARG A 134 1.52 0.70 -2.34
N LEU A 135 1.99 1.81 -1.79
CA LEU A 135 1.61 3.17 -2.18
C LEU A 135 2.82 3.85 -2.83
N ASP A 136 2.56 4.76 -3.76
CA ASP A 136 3.61 5.60 -4.32
C ASP A 136 4.21 6.50 -3.22
N ARG A 137 5.43 7.02 -3.43
CA ARG A 137 6.11 7.88 -2.46
C ARG A 137 5.21 9.01 -1.95
N ASP A 138 4.59 9.73 -2.87
CA ASP A 138 3.80 10.93 -2.58
C ASP A 138 2.29 10.64 -2.42
N THR A 139 1.87 9.39 -2.47
CA THR A 139 0.52 8.95 -2.09
C THR A 139 0.47 8.70 -0.60
N SER A 140 -0.44 9.35 0.10
CA SER A 140 -0.70 9.15 1.53
C SER A 140 -1.78 8.10 1.78
N GLY A 141 -1.93 7.65 3.03
CA GLY A 141 -3.03 6.82 3.48
C GLY A 141 -2.66 5.39 3.85
N LEU A 142 -3.66 4.53 3.87
CA LEU A 142 -3.60 3.22 4.52
C LEU A 142 -2.78 2.19 3.74
N THR A 143 -1.89 1.51 4.47
CA THR A 143 -1.11 0.37 3.99
C THR A 143 -1.02 -0.70 5.06
N ILE A 144 -0.95 -1.97 4.64
CA ILE A 144 -0.86 -3.14 5.51
C ILE A 144 0.58 -3.65 5.52
N VAL A 145 1.11 -3.93 6.69
CA VAL A 145 2.40 -4.60 6.90
C VAL A 145 2.16 -5.87 7.68
N ALA A 146 2.56 -7.01 7.13
CA ALA A 146 2.47 -8.29 7.85
C ALA A 146 3.67 -8.47 8.79
N LYS A 147 3.40 -8.94 10.02
CA LYS A 147 4.40 -9.13 11.08
C LYS A 147 5.08 -10.51 11.01
N ASN A 148 4.47 -11.47 10.31
CA ASN A 148 5.03 -12.81 10.13
C ASN A 148 4.83 -13.33 8.71
N MET A 149 5.58 -14.39 8.36
CA MET A 149 5.60 -14.94 7.00
C MET A 149 4.27 -15.59 6.58
N VAL A 150 3.46 -16.07 7.51
CA VAL A 150 2.18 -16.73 7.20
C VAL A 150 1.12 -15.69 6.89
N SER A 151 0.99 -14.67 7.74
CA SER A 151 0.10 -13.53 7.50
C SER A 151 0.44 -12.83 6.18
N ALA A 152 1.75 -12.68 5.86
CA ALA A 152 2.20 -12.13 4.59
C ALA A 152 1.74 -12.98 3.39
N ALA A 153 1.82 -14.30 3.49
CA ALA A 153 1.39 -15.21 2.40
C ALA A 153 -0.12 -15.15 2.17
N ILE A 154 -0.91 -15.12 3.25
CA ILE A 154 -2.38 -15.04 3.18
C ILE A 154 -2.81 -13.69 2.61
N LEU A 155 -2.35 -12.58 3.20
CA LEU A 155 -2.67 -11.22 2.76
C LEU A 155 -2.19 -10.96 1.32
N GLY A 156 -1.02 -11.47 0.94
CA GLY A 156 -0.49 -11.36 -0.41
C GLY A 156 -1.37 -12.03 -1.47
N ARG A 157 -2.04 -13.15 -1.14
CA ARG A 157 -3.05 -13.78 -2.01
C ARG A 157 -4.33 -12.95 -2.06
N MET A 158 -4.80 -12.44 -0.91
CA MET A 158 -5.99 -11.61 -0.86
C MET A 158 -5.87 -10.34 -1.69
N VAL A 159 -4.67 -9.76 -1.82
CA VAL A 159 -4.42 -8.60 -2.71
C VAL A 159 -4.68 -8.93 -4.19
N GLN A 160 -4.47 -10.19 -4.59
CA GLN A 160 -4.65 -10.64 -5.97
C GLN A 160 -6.10 -11.06 -6.28
N GLN A 161 -6.92 -11.28 -5.26
CA GLN A 161 -8.32 -11.65 -5.39
C GLN A 161 -9.20 -10.40 -5.50
N LYS A 162 -10.37 -10.54 -6.13
CA LYS A 162 -11.38 -9.49 -6.09
C LYS A 162 -11.95 -9.34 -4.67
N ALA A 163 -12.33 -8.13 -4.30
CA ALA A 163 -12.88 -7.86 -2.97
C ALA A 163 -14.10 -8.73 -2.64
N GLN A 164 -14.98 -8.98 -3.63
CA GLN A 164 -16.17 -9.83 -3.49
C GLN A 164 -15.83 -11.33 -3.31
N GLU A 165 -14.62 -11.74 -3.67
CA GLU A 165 -14.11 -13.10 -3.57
C GLU A 165 -13.19 -13.31 -2.36
N GLY A 166 -13.27 -12.42 -1.34
CA GLY A 166 -12.42 -12.46 -0.15
C GLY A 166 -11.10 -11.71 -0.29
N GLY A 167 -10.95 -10.86 -1.32
CA GLY A 167 -9.80 -9.99 -1.51
C GLY A 167 -9.82 -8.75 -0.61
N ILE A 168 -8.75 -7.96 -0.68
CA ILE A 168 -8.63 -6.68 0.02
C ILE A 168 -9.33 -5.59 -0.77
N HIS A 169 -10.38 -4.99 -0.21
CA HIS A 169 -11.00 -3.79 -0.75
C HIS A 169 -10.14 -2.58 -0.44
N ARG A 170 -9.73 -1.84 -1.47
CA ARG A 170 -8.86 -0.66 -1.39
C ARG A 170 -9.56 0.50 -2.05
N GLU A 171 -9.96 1.47 -1.25
CA GLU A 171 -10.61 2.69 -1.72
C GLU A 171 -9.67 3.88 -1.54
N TYR A 172 -9.63 4.72 -2.56
CA TYR A 172 -8.81 5.92 -2.62
C TYR A 172 -9.70 7.14 -2.86
N LEU A 173 -9.28 8.28 -2.35
CA LEU A 173 -9.82 9.58 -2.72
C LEU A 173 -8.77 10.34 -3.53
N ALA A 174 -9.19 10.89 -4.66
CA ALA A 174 -8.37 11.74 -5.50
C ALA A 174 -9.10 13.04 -5.85
N ILE A 175 -8.34 14.13 -6.01
CA ILE A 175 -8.86 15.37 -6.60
C ILE A 175 -8.26 15.47 -8.00
N VAL A 176 -9.15 15.48 -9.00
CA VAL A 176 -8.78 15.47 -10.42
C VAL A 176 -9.15 16.77 -11.11
N ASP A 177 -8.47 17.09 -12.20
CA ASP A 177 -8.75 18.26 -13.03
C ASP A 177 -10.05 18.07 -13.84
N GLY A 178 -10.89 19.08 -13.88
CA GLY A 178 -12.13 19.09 -14.63
C GLY A 178 -13.31 18.35 -13.94
N ILE A 179 -14.42 18.32 -14.67
CA ILE A 179 -15.64 17.64 -14.28
C ILE A 179 -15.81 16.42 -15.18
N LEU A 180 -16.03 15.27 -14.59
CA LEU A 180 -16.24 14.03 -15.33
C LEU A 180 -17.66 14.00 -15.93
N ASP A 181 -17.78 13.52 -17.16
CA ASP A 181 -19.07 13.43 -17.86
C ASP A 181 -20.04 12.47 -17.14
N GLU A 182 -19.50 11.35 -16.63
CA GLU A 182 -20.27 10.34 -15.91
C GLU A 182 -19.89 10.33 -14.43
N LYS A 183 -20.92 10.23 -13.55
CA LYS A 183 -20.70 10.20 -12.09
C LYS A 183 -20.07 8.88 -11.61
N ASP A 184 -20.37 7.80 -12.28
CA ASP A 184 -19.89 6.45 -12.00
C ASP A 184 -19.32 5.82 -13.25
N GLY A 185 -18.21 5.12 -13.11
CA GLY A 185 -17.60 4.45 -14.26
C GLY A 185 -16.50 3.47 -13.91
N MET A 186 -16.01 2.83 -14.95
CA MET A 186 -14.92 1.88 -14.86
C MET A 186 -13.90 2.11 -15.97
N VAL A 187 -12.63 2.22 -15.61
CA VAL A 187 -11.51 2.24 -16.56
C VAL A 187 -10.91 0.85 -16.62
N SER A 188 -11.06 0.18 -17.75
CA SER A 188 -10.41 -1.10 -18.07
C SER A 188 -9.39 -0.87 -19.18
N ALA A 189 -8.19 -0.43 -18.81
CA ALA A 189 -7.14 -0.06 -19.73
C ALA A 189 -5.79 -0.62 -19.27
N PRO A 190 -5.13 -1.50 -20.06
CA PRO A 190 -3.87 -2.13 -19.67
C PRO A 190 -2.75 -1.10 -19.52
N ILE A 191 -1.86 -1.33 -18.55
CA ILE A 191 -0.78 -0.40 -18.21
C ILE A 191 0.58 -1.03 -18.47
N ALA A 192 1.42 -0.33 -19.21
CA ALA A 192 2.82 -0.68 -19.46
C ALA A 192 3.78 0.40 -18.94
N ARG A 193 5.07 0.06 -18.90
CA ARG A 193 6.14 1.05 -18.71
C ARG A 193 6.36 1.77 -20.05
N LYS A 194 6.37 3.10 -20.06
CA LYS A 194 6.56 3.90 -21.28
C LYS A 194 7.89 3.59 -21.97
N GLU A 195 8.97 3.49 -21.16
CA GLU A 195 10.32 3.12 -21.62
C GLU A 195 11.03 2.34 -20.52
N SER A 196 11.98 1.46 -20.85
CA SER A 196 12.65 0.58 -19.89
C SER A 196 13.36 1.32 -18.73
N ARG A 197 13.82 2.55 -18.97
CA ARG A 197 14.54 3.38 -18.00
C ARG A 197 13.67 4.44 -17.31
N ASN A 198 12.41 4.62 -17.74
CA ASN A 198 11.53 5.65 -17.22
C ASN A 198 10.60 5.10 -16.12
N LEU A 199 10.31 5.92 -15.11
CA LEU A 199 9.30 5.60 -14.06
C LEU A 199 7.87 5.75 -14.58
N GLU A 200 7.67 6.50 -15.67
CA GLU A 200 6.36 6.78 -16.26
C GLU A 200 5.68 5.50 -16.76
N ARG A 201 4.38 5.42 -16.55
CA ARG A 201 3.49 4.38 -17.06
C ARG A 201 2.53 4.96 -18.07
N VAL A 202 2.09 4.13 -19.00
CA VAL A 202 1.14 4.52 -20.05
C VAL A 202 0.09 3.43 -20.24
N VAL A 203 -1.07 3.83 -20.76
CA VAL A 203 -2.03 2.86 -21.29
C VAL A 203 -1.46 2.27 -22.57
N ASP A 204 -1.39 0.95 -22.63
CA ASP A 204 -0.87 0.21 -23.78
C ASP A 204 -1.68 -1.07 -23.98
N PHE A 205 -2.52 -1.09 -25.01
CA PHE A 205 -3.38 -2.24 -25.35
C PHE A 205 -2.63 -3.40 -26.00
N ALA A 206 -1.39 -3.18 -26.47
CA ALA A 206 -0.59 -4.22 -27.10
C ALA A 206 0.23 -5.04 -26.10
N CYS A 207 0.87 -4.37 -25.12
CA CYS A 207 1.84 -4.98 -24.20
C CYS A 207 1.55 -4.72 -22.72
N GLY A 208 0.48 -3.99 -22.40
CA GLY A 208 0.15 -3.59 -21.04
C GLY A 208 -0.39 -4.74 -20.18
N GLU A 209 -0.10 -4.68 -18.89
CA GLU A 209 -0.71 -5.58 -17.92
C GLU A 209 -2.14 -5.14 -17.61
N ARG A 210 -3.06 -6.11 -17.48
CA ARG A 210 -4.47 -5.84 -17.12
C ARG A 210 -4.55 -4.93 -15.90
N ALA A 211 -5.32 -3.84 -16.05
CA ALA A 211 -5.59 -2.88 -14.99
C ALA A 211 -7.05 -2.42 -15.03
N ILE A 212 -7.73 -2.42 -13.88
CA ILE A 212 -9.14 -2.03 -13.73
C ILE A 212 -9.29 -1.14 -12.51
N THR A 213 -9.90 0.03 -12.73
CA THR A 213 -10.24 1.03 -11.71
C THR A 213 -11.71 1.41 -11.84
N HIS A 214 -12.49 1.26 -10.79
CA HIS A 214 -13.83 1.83 -10.69
C HIS A 214 -13.73 3.22 -10.07
N TYR A 215 -14.58 4.15 -10.51
CA TYR A 215 -14.65 5.48 -9.94
C TYR A 215 -16.08 5.92 -9.68
N HIS A 216 -16.24 6.79 -8.68
CA HIS A 216 -17.47 7.49 -8.33
C HIS A 216 -17.15 8.95 -8.00
N VAL A 217 -17.82 9.89 -8.63
CA VAL A 217 -17.66 11.32 -8.35
C VAL A 217 -18.39 11.67 -7.06
N VAL A 218 -17.63 12.04 -6.03
CA VAL A 218 -18.14 12.37 -4.69
C VAL A 218 -18.62 13.82 -4.64
N GLU A 219 -17.85 14.74 -5.24
CA GLU A 219 -18.13 16.19 -5.19
C GLU A 219 -17.51 16.91 -6.38
N GLU A 220 -18.13 17.96 -6.88
CA GLU A 220 -17.66 18.79 -7.99
C GLU A 220 -17.42 20.23 -7.54
N TYR A 221 -16.33 20.85 -8.03
CA TYR A 221 -15.87 22.19 -7.63
C TYR A 221 -15.79 23.17 -8.82
N GLY A 222 -16.54 22.97 -9.89
CA GLY A 222 -16.54 23.80 -11.10
C GLY A 222 -15.34 23.58 -12.03
N SER A 223 -14.12 23.43 -11.54
CA SER A 223 -12.93 23.15 -12.35
C SER A 223 -12.19 21.88 -11.93
N ALA A 224 -12.69 21.15 -10.94
CA ALA A 224 -12.11 19.94 -10.41
C ALA A 224 -13.18 19.05 -9.79
N SER A 225 -12.87 17.77 -9.59
CA SER A 225 -13.76 16.81 -8.93
C SER A 225 -13.03 16.02 -7.86
N LEU A 226 -13.71 15.77 -6.73
CA LEU A 226 -13.30 14.76 -5.76
C LEU A 226 -13.90 13.43 -6.19
N VAL A 227 -13.03 12.43 -6.38
CA VAL A 227 -13.41 11.13 -6.90
C VAL A 227 -13.00 10.04 -5.92
N SER A 228 -13.91 9.13 -5.60
CA SER A 228 -13.62 7.86 -4.93
C SER A 228 -13.24 6.82 -6.00
N LEU A 229 -12.16 6.07 -5.74
CA LEU A 229 -11.62 5.08 -6.68
C LEU A 229 -11.40 3.74 -5.98
N VAL A 230 -11.90 2.67 -6.58
CA VAL A 230 -11.73 1.30 -6.08
C VAL A 230 -10.93 0.47 -7.09
N LEU A 231 -9.91 -0.22 -6.59
CA LEU A 231 -8.99 -0.98 -7.42
C LEU A 231 -9.31 -2.49 -7.43
N GLU A 232 -9.56 -3.08 -8.61
CA GLU A 232 -9.50 -4.54 -8.77
C GLU A 232 -8.05 -5.04 -8.90
N THR A 233 -7.19 -4.24 -9.50
CA THR A 233 -5.76 -4.52 -9.73
C THR A 233 -4.89 -3.48 -9.05
N GLY A 234 -3.59 -3.73 -8.89
CA GLY A 234 -2.68 -2.80 -8.21
C GLY A 234 -1.41 -2.54 -9.02
N ARG A 235 -1.53 -1.99 -10.24
CA ARG A 235 -0.37 -1.66 -11.07
C ARG A 235 0.29 -0.36 -10.61
N THR A 236 1.58 -0.23 -10.85
CA THR A 236 2.33 0.99 -10.53
C THR A 236 1.67 2.20 -11.19
N HIS A 237 1.41 3.26 -10.42
CA HIS A 237 0.76 4.51 -10.86
C HIS A 237 -0.66 4.32 -11.45
N GLN A 238 -1.35 3.20 -11.20
CA GLN A 238 -2.59 2.83 -11.90
C GLN A 238 -3.63 3.94 -11.92
N ILE A 239 -4.04 4.46 -10.77
CA ILE A 239 -5.04 5.54 -10.66
C ILE A 239 -4.59 6.77 -11.46
N ARG A 240 -3.34 7.17 -11.33
CA ARG A 240 -2.76 8.35 -11.98
C ARG A 240 -2.81 8.23 -13.51
N VAL A 241 -2.46 7.06 -14.04
CA VAL A 241 -2.50 6.76 -15.47
C VAL A 241 -3.93 6.68 -15.99
N HIS A 242 -4.83 6.01 -15.25
CA HIS A 242 -6.22 5.85 -15.65
C HIS A 242 -6.97 7.18 -15.67
N MET A 243 -6.78 8.04 -14.66
CA MET A 243 -7.43 9.35 -14.64
C MET A 243 -6.86 10.28 -15.73
N LYS A 244 -5.56 10.23 -16.01
CA LYS A 244 -4.97 10.90 -17.19
C LYS A 244 -5.57 10.39 -18.49
N TYR A 245 -5.76 9.07 -18.62
CA TYR A 245 -6.35 8.46 -19.82
C TYR A 245 -7.79 8.91 -20.06
N LEU A 246 -8.57 9.12 -18.99
CA LEU A 246 -9.90 9.71 -19.08
C LEU A 246 -9.91 11.21 -19.39
N GLY A 247 -8.75 11.88 -19.43
CA GLY A 247 -8.67 13.33 -19.62
C GLY A 247 -8.73 14.14 -18.32
N HIS A 248 -8.80 13.48 -17.15
CA HIS A 248 -8.94 14.10 -15.83
C HIS A 248 -7.72 13.75 -14.94
N PRO A 249 -6.49 14.24 -15.25
CA PRO A 249 -5.31 13.94 -14.45
C PRO A 249 -5.45 14.48 -13.02
N LEU A 250 -4.77 13.86 -12.06
CA LEU A 250 -4.79 14.29 -10.66
C LEU A 250 -4.14 15.67 -10.49
N LEU A 251 -4.76 16.55 -9.72
CA LEU A 251 -4.15 17.83 -9.36
C LEU A 251 -2.84 17.59 -8.60
N GLY A 252 -1.82 18.40 -8.89
CA GLY A 252 -0.49 18.29 -8.30
C GLY A 252 0.38 17.13 -8.81
N ASP A 253 -0.10 16.34 -9.77
CA ASP A 253 0.69 15.23 -10.33
C ASP A 253 1.70 15.71 -11.37
N PHE A 254 2.93 15.95 -10.96
CA PHE A 254 4.01 16.45 -11.82
C PHE A 254 4.41 15.50 -12.96
N LEU A 255 4.06 14.21 -12.87
CA LEU A 255 4.42 13.23 -13.88
C LEU A 255 3.34 13.08 -14.94
N TYR A 256 2.08 13.23 -14.58
CA TYR A 256 0.96 12.88 -15.45
C TYR A 256 0.07 14.07 -15.80
N HIS A 257 0.10 15.17 -15.06
CA HIS A 257 -0.71 16.34 -15.33
C HIS A 257 0.05 17.37 -16.17
N PRO A 258 -0.46 17.75 -17.37
CA PRO A 258 0.27 18.66 -18.29
C PRO A 258 0.60 20.01 -17.66
N GLY A 259 -0.31 20.57 -16.86
CA GLY A 259 -0.15 21.87 -16.19
C GLY A 259 0.91 21.93 -15.10
N TYR A 260 1.48 20.79 -14.67
CA TYR A 260 2.53 20.71 -13.65
C TYR A 260 3.87 20.20 -14.20
N ALA A 261 3.92 19.74 -15.45
CA ALA A 261 5.13 19.19 -16.08
C ALA A 261 6.26 20.22 -16.24
N ALA A 262 5.93 21.50 -16.38
CA ALA A 262 6.89 22.59 -16.57
C ALA A 262 7.81 22.83 -15.34
N ASN A 263 7.37 22.44 -14.14
CA ASN A 263 8.13 22.65 -12.91
C ASN A 263 9.16 21.54 -12.59
N GLN A 264 9.40 20.60 -13.49
CA GLN A 264 10.43 19.55 -13.31
C GLN A 264 11.86 20.06 -13.53
N VAL A 265 12.07 21.11 -14.31
CA VAL A 265 13.41 21.61 -14.67
C VAL A 265 14.16 22.05 -13.43
N ASP A 266 13.49 22.71 -12.49
CA ASP A 266 14.12 23.27 -11.28
C ASP A 266 14.49 22.23 -10.20
N ARG A 267 13.96 20.98 -10.30
CA ARG A 267 14.27 19.92 -9.32
C ARG A 267 15.47 19.06 -9.68
N VAL A 268 15.86 19.02 -10.94
CA VAL A 268 17.01 18.21 -11.40
C VAL A 268 18.33 18.93 -11.06
N GLU A 269 18.35 20.26 -11.03
CA GLU A 269 19.56 21.05 -10.72
C GLU A 269 19.87 21.13 -9.21
N ALA A 270 18.89 20.95 -8.33
CA ALA A 270 19.09 20.93 -6.88
C ALA A 270 19.73 19.64 -6.33
N GLY A 271 19.95 18.61 -7.17
CA GLY A 271 20.50 17.31 -6.80
C GLY A 271 21.99 17.11 -7.10
N SER A 272 22.67 18.04 -7.77
CA SER A 272 24.10 17.93 -8.07
C SER A 272 24.87 19.03 -7.31
N GLY A 273 25.42 18.63 -6.18
CA GLY A 273 26.44 19.23 -5.31
C GLY A 273 26.88 20.68 -5.58
N ALA A 274 26.47 21.59 -4.72
CA ALA A 274 27.24 22.80 -4.46
C ALA A 274 27.08 23.22 -2.99
N GLN A 275 28.18 23.67 -2.43
CA GLN A 275 28.41 24.12 -1.05
C GLN A 275 27.50 25.28 -0.64
N ALA A 276 27.25 25.36 0.67
CA ALA A 276 26.50 26.39 1.34
C ALA A 276 26.93 27.81 0.95
N GLY A 277 26.03 28.56 0.35
CA GLY A 277 26.02 30.02 0.28
C GLY A 277 24.60 30.49 0.60
N GLN A 278 24.47 31.22 1.70
CA GLN A 278 23.24 31.91 2.05
C GLN A 278 22.93 32.97 0.98
N GLU A 279 21.92 32.72 0.17
CA GLU A 279 21.23 33.79 -0.55
C GLU A 279 19.72 33.54 -0.47
N SER A 280 19.04 34.57 0.03
CA SER A 280 17.59 34.68 0.12
C SER A 280 16.99 34.64 -1.28
N CYS A 281 16.38 33.49 -1.65
CA CYS A 281 15.64 33.37 -2.87
C CYS A 281 14.23 33.90 -2.67
N ASP A 282 13.93 34.98 -3.37
CA ASP A 282 12.61 35.62 -3.41
C ASP A 282 11.49 34.64 -3.80
N THR A 283 10.56 34.45 -2.88
CA THR A 283 9.35 33.64 -2.99
C THR A 283 8.31 34.22 -3.98
N ALA A 284 8.64 35.26 -4.73
CA ALA A 284 7.66 36.01 -5.53
C ALA A 284 7.45 35.55 -6.98
N GLN A 285 8.28 34.66 -7.54
CA GLN A 285 8.16 34.25 -8.96
C GLN A 285 7.49 32.89 -9.20
N LEU A 286 7.05 32.18 -8.17
CA LEU A 286 6.35 30.86 -8.31
C LEU A 286 4.83 30.96 -8.51
N GLN A 287 4.26 32.16 -8.68
CA GLN A 287 2.80 32.37 -8.66
C GLN A 287 2.11 32.45 -10.02
N ALA A 288 2.75 32.24 -11.15
CA ALA A 288 2.14 32.52 -12.46
C ALA A 288 1.55 31.30 -13.21
N GLY A 289 1.52 30.07 -12.62
CA GLY A 289 1.10 28.87 -13.40
C GLY A 289 0.18 27.86 -12.75
N SER A 290 0.10 27.72 -11.43
CA SER A 290 -0.78 26.73 -10.83
C SER A 290 -1.85 27.38 -9.95
N ARG A 291 -3.11 27.27 -10.34
CA ARG A 291 -4.28 27.72 -9.56
C ARG A 291 -4.49 26.98 -8.25
N HIS A 292 -3.66 25.95 -7.95
CA HIS A 292 -3.84 25.05 -6.81
C HIS A 292 -2.54 24.83 -6.05
N SER A 293 -2.60 24.93 -4.72
CA SER A 293 -1.43 24.93 -3.81
C SER A 293 -0.80 23.55 -3.55
N ILE A 294 -1.41 22.45 -4.03
CA ILE A 294 -0.89 21.11 -3.74
C ILE A 294 0.37 20.78 -4.56
N ARG A 295 1.42 20.25 -3.88
CA ARG A 295 2.74 19.98 -4.46
C ARG A 295 3.02 18.49 -4.70
N ARG A 296 2.00 17.67 -4.76
CA ARG A 296 2.05 16.23 -5.02
C ARG A 296 0.74 15.78 -5.65
N GLN A 297 0.69 14.58 -6.24
CA GLN A 297 -0.58 14.02 -6.67
C GLN A 297 -1.59 14.04 -5.52
N ALA A 298 -2.75 14.65 -5.73
CA ALA A 298 -3.86 14.68 -4.80
C ALA A 298 -4.52 13.29 -4.73
N LEU A 299 -3.82 12.33 -4.08
CA LEU A 299 -4.22 10.93 -3.96
C LEU A 299 -3.98 10.43 -2.54
N HIS A 300 -5.00 9.78 -1.99
CA HIS A 300 -5.01 9.27 -0.63
C HIS A 300 -5.73 7.92 -0.54
N ALA A 301 -5.07 6.89 0.02
CA ALA A 301 -5.68 5.61 0.32
C ALA A 301 -6.55 5.75 1.57
N SER A 302 -7.85 6.00 1.36
CA SER A 302 -8.78 6.44 2.41
C SER A 302 -9.41 5.29 3.19
N ARG A 303 -9.57 4.11 2.57
CA ARG A 303 -10.26 2.99 3.21
C ARG A 303 -9.68 1.64 2.80
N LEU A 304 -9.56 0.75 3.80
CA LEU A 304 -9.22 -0.66 3.62
C LEU A 304 -10.28 -1.53 4.30
N MET A 305 -10.73 -2.58 3.60
CA MET A 305 -11.59 -3.61 4.19
C MET A 305 -11.04 -4.98 3.77
N PHE A 306 -10.86 -5.88 4.72
CA PHE A 306 -10.36 -7.23 4.48
C PHE A 306 -10.67 -8.15 5.66
N THR A 307 -10.54 -9.45 5.43
CA THR A 307 -10.65 -10.44 6.50
C THR A 307 -9.28 -10.63 7.17
N HIS A 308 -9.24 -10.60 8.49
CA HIS A 308 -8.01 -10.85 9.24
C HIS A 308 -7.43 -12.24 8.89
N PRO A 309 -6.12 -12.34 8.54
CA PRO A 309 -5.55 -13.57 7.97
C PRO A 309 -5.58 -14.77 8.92
N MET A 310 -5.61 -14.53 10.23
CA MET A 310 -5.53 -15.58 11.24
C MET A 310 -6.84 -15.81 11.98
N THR A 311 -7.58 -14.75 12.33
CA THR A 311 -8.83 -14.87 13.11
C THR A 311 -10.06 -15.06 12.22
N GLY A 312 -9.99 -14.61 10.95
CA GLY A 312 -11.14 -14.61 10.05
C GLY A 312 -12.14 -13.49 10.29
N GLU A 313 -11.85 -12.55 11.20
CA GLU A 313 -12.69 -11.37 11.48
C GLU A 313 -12.65 -10.37 10.34
N ALA A 314 -13.77 -9.75 10.02
CA ALA A 314 -13.84 -8.65 9.06
C ALA A 314 -13.29 -7.37 9.68
N LEU A 315 -12.26 -6.78 9.07
CA LEU A 315 -11.64 -5.56 9.51
C LEU A 315 -11.92 -4.42 8.53
N THR A 316 -12.20 -3.23 9.07
CA THR A 316 -12.41 -2.00 8.30
C THR A 316 -11.64 -0.87 8.94
N PHE A 317 -10.83 -0.18 8.12
CA PHE A 317 -10.04 0.98 8.53
C PHE A 317 -10.31 2.14 7.59
N THR A 318 -10.37 3.36 8.15
CA THR A 318 -10.51 4.60 7.40
C THR A 318 -9.43 5.59 7.83
N ALA A 319 -8.93 6.39 6.88
CA ALA A 319 -8.04 7.51 7.15
C ALA A 319 -8.69 8.79 6.59
N PRO A 320 -8.77 9.86 7.38
CA PRO A 320 -9.28 11.13 6.89
C PRO A 320 -8.35 11.72 5.84
N LEU A 321 -8.90 12.56 4.94
CA LEU A 321 -8.06 13.31 4.00
C LEU A 321 -6.95 14.06 4.75
N PRO A 322 -5.71 14.05 4.27
CA PRO A 322 -4.61 14.80 4.85
C PRO A 322 -4.80 16.31 4.64
N ASP A 323 -4.16 17.11 5.49
CA ASP A 323 -4.37 18.56 5.57
C ASP A 323 -4.19 19.29 4.23
N ASP A 324 -3.20 18.92 3.43
CA ASP A 324 -2.96 19.50 2.11
C ASP A 324 -4.10 19.24 1.12
N MET A 325 -4.73 18.06 1.17
CA MET A 325 -5.92 17.77 0.35
C MET A 325 -7.19 18.40 0.92
N GLN A 326 -7.31 18.54 2.25
CA GLN A 326 -8.42 19.27 2.87
C GLN A 326 -8.36 20.77 2.53
N GLU A 327 -7.15 21.35 2.56
CA GLU A 327 -6.93 22.75 2.16
C GLU A 327 -7.26 22.96 0.68
N LEU A 328 -6.77 22.07 -0.19
CA LEU A 328 -7.10 22.10 -1.62
C LEU A 328 -8.61 22.06 -1.84
N ARG A 329 -9.33 21.16 -1.17
CA ARG A 329 -10.80 21.04 -1.24
C ARG A 329 -11.48 22.33 -0.81
N ARG A 330 -11.07 22.95 0.30
CA ARG A 330 -11.63 24.24 0.78
C ARG A 330 -11.42 25.36 -0.24
N ASN A 331 -10.24 25.45 -0.83
CA ASN A 331 -9.91 26.47 -1.82
C ASN A 331 -10.74 26.31 -3.11
N LEU A 332 -10.99 25.08 -3.54
CA LEU A 332 -11.86 24.77 -4.68
C LEU A 332 -13.33 25.13 -4.40
N SER A 333 -13.86 24.80 -3.21
CA SER A 333 -15.22 25.12 -2.79
C SER A 333 -15.45 26.63 -2.62
N GLY A 334 -14.49 27.37 -2.06
CA GLY A 334 -14.57 28.83 -1.87
C GLY A 334 -14.52 29.62 -3.19
N GLY A 335 -13.83 29.10 -4.21
CA GLY A 335 -13.79 29.69 -5.55
C GLY A 335 -15.11 29.55 -6.34
N ALA A 336 -15.94 28.57 -5.99
CA ALA A 336 -17.28 28.40 -6.60
C ALA A 336 -18.28 29.43 -6.07
N ALA A 337 -18.22 29.80 -4.77
CA ALA A 337 -19.10 30.79 -4.15
C ALA A 337 -18.82 32.24 -4.61
N ALA A 338 -17.62 32.53 -5.14
CA ALA A 338 -17.26 33.87 -5.61
C ALA A 338 -17.65 34.16 -7.07
N ARG A 339 -18.32 33.24 -7.78
CA ARG A 339 -18.69 33.36 -9.18
C ARG A 339 -20.21 33.37 -9.43
N LEU A 340 -21.02 33.41 -8.36
CA LEU A 340 -22.46 33.66 -8.38
C LEU A 340 -22.73 35.09 -7.88
#